data_de122983d662d134b0d731c4c5c7bb88
#
_entry.id   de122983d662d134b0d731c4c5c7bb88
#
_cell.length_a   1.000
_cell.length_b   1.000
_cell.length_c   1.000
_cell.angle_alpha   90.00
_cell.angle_beta   90.00
_cell.angle_gamma   90.00
#
_symmetry.space_group_name_H-M   'P 1'
#
loop_
_entity.id
_entity.type
_entity.pdbx_description
1 polymer ?
#
loop_
_entity_poly.entity_id
_entity_poly.type
_entity_poly.pdbx_seq_one_letter_code
_entity_poly.pdbx_strand_id
1 'polypeptide(L)'
;MFYARHACLVPRLVPCFVRRLVRFFGRPARRLGLGLLAALLGMAGCGGPRQQSLTETVAIEEPAALCERIDAVLAAARDTRRLDASVHGAWQAVHGILAFGAGLPLAHGGDVSPALDYLLGGGPITGWALRPGDPGVIAVVEEGSTTGQGHPDQWLGYLSQCGVASEGPALVGGLPLETPLTVAGRSFTLADLFAQARHDIRPGQEASWTLMALAAYLPPTAEWRAGDGRRWTTEDVVRMEAESDIIGAACGGTHRLYGLAAAVRAYRDAHGEPPPESGWAAAEEVLSDYLDRARQFQQLDGSFSVHSFERPARSPDVFATLAATGHIFEVLALVLDDESLTEPWVTRAAKRLVTLLERTADVDVECGGLYHAAHGLAIYRRRICPPVPATIPAATPAPDRSLSRPQAD
;
A
#
# COMPACT_ATOMS: atom_id res chain seq x y z
N MET A 1 0.28 1.98 -33.98
CA MET A 1 0.92 0.87 -34.70
C MET A 1 2.08 0.38 -33.87
N PHE A 2 2.05 -0.88 -33.53
CA PHE A 2 3.01 -1.63 -32.68
C PHE A 2 3.14 -1.18 -31.23
N TYR A 3 2.24 -1.68 -30.40
CA TYR A 3 2.47 -1.83 -28.96
C TYR A 3 3.32 -3.08 -28.73
N ALA A 4 4.57 -2.88 -28.34
CA ALA A 4 5.42 -3.97 -27.86
C ALA A 4 4.93 -4.40 -26.48
N ARG A 5 4.48 -5.64 -26.39
CA ARG A 5 4.24 -6.34 -25.12
C ARG A 5 5.59 -6.54 -24.44
N HIS A 6 5.89 -5.79 -23.41
CA HIS A 6 6.99 -6.11 -22.50
C HIS A 6 6.41 -6.68 -21.21
N ALA A 7 6.32 -8.01 -21.20
CA ALA A 7 6.19 -8.77 -19.97
C ALA A 7 7.45 -8.58 -19.14
N CYS A 8 7.30 -8.33 -17.84
CA CYS A 8 8.38 -8.36 -16.87
C CYS A 8 9.06 -9.72 -16.92
N LEU A 9 10.27 -9.78 -17.47
CA LEU A 9 11.14 -10.94 -17.42
C LEU A 9 11.86 -10.97 -16.06
N VAL A 10 11.29 -11.71 -15.13
CA VAL A 10 12.04 -12.22 -13.99
C VAL A 10 12.88 -13.40 -14.51
N PRO A 11 14.19 -13.47 -14.29
CA PRO A 11 14.97 -14.61 -14.75
C PRO A 11 14.59 -15.86 -13.96
N ARG A 12 13.87 -16.76 -14.62
CA ARG A 12 13.65 -18.13 -14.12
C ARG A 12 14.93 -18.92 -14.34
N LEU A 13 15.69 -19.13 -13.29
CA LEU A 13 16.64 -20.24 -13.20
C LEU A 13 15.88 -21.47 -12.69
N VAL A 14 15.52 -22.34 -13.59
CA VAL A 14 15.06 -23.70 -13.30
C VAL A 14 16.14 -24.65 -13.82
N PRO A 15 16.69 -25.56 -13.00
CA PRO A 15 17.35 -26.75 -13.51
C PRO A 15 16.30 -27.87 -13.67
N CYS A 16 16.13 -28.32 -14.89
CA CYS A 16 15.52 -29.60 -15.24
C CYS A 16 16.37 -30.77 -14.74
N PHE A 17 15.71 -31.87 -14.49
CA PHE A 17 16.07 -33.29 -14.33
C PHE A 17 15.63 -33.80 -12.95
N VAL A 18 14.84 -34.87 -12.77
CA VAL A 18 14.79 -36.18 -13.43
C VAL A 18 13.42 -36.80 -13.22
N ARG A 19 12.78 -37.27 -14.30
CA ARG A 19 11.73 -38.31 -14.24
C ARG A 19 12.40 -39.65 -13.95
N ARG A 20 11.94 -40.39 -12.96
CA ARG A 20 11.96 -41.88 -13.03
C ARG A 20 10.78 -42.48 -12.27
N LEU A 21 10.00 -43.23 -13.03
CA LEU A 21 9.01 -44.20 -12.61
C LEU A 21 9.61 -45.23 -11.65
N VAL A 22 8.87 -45.63 -10.61
CA VAL A 22 8.77 -47.06 -10.24
C VAL A 22 7.34 -47.30 -9.71
N ARG A 23 6.67 -48.23 -10.38
CA ARG A 23 5.43 -48.89 -9.97
C ARG A 23 5.77 -50.10 -9.07
N PHE A 24 4.83 -50.46 -8.21
CA PHE A 24 4.33 -51.81 -7.92
C PHE A 24 4.42 -52.32 -6.47
N PHE A 25 3.25 -52.86 -6.07
CA PHE A 25 2.93 -53.92 -5.06
C PHE A 25 2.95 -53.44 -3.57
N GLY A 26 1.94 -53.62 -2.75
CA GLY A 26 0.95 -54.69 -2.62
C GLY A 26 0.87 -55.04 -1.13
N ARG A 27 -0.32 -55.01 -0.55
CA ARG A 27 -0.63 -55.43 0.85
C ARG A 27 -0.34 -56.94 1.06
N PRO A 28 -0.40 -57.58 2.27
CA PRO A 28 -1.25 -57.24 3.43
C PRO A 28 -0.68 -57.54 4.84
N ALA A 29 -1.55 -57.31 5.82
CA ALA A 29 -1.51 -57.47 7.26
C ALA A 29 -0.92 -58.78 7.84
N ARG A 30 -0.39 -58.72 9.08
CA ARG A 30 -0.65 -59.70 10.15
C ARG A 30 -0.36 -59.14 11.55
N ARG A 31 -1.28 -59.48 12.43
CA ARG A 31 -1.28 -59.27 13.90
C ARG A 31 -0.34 -60.25 14.62
N LEU A 32 -0.12 -59.93 15.93
CA LEU A 32 0.30 -60.74 17.10
C LEU A 32 1.59 -60.18 17.69
N GLY A 33 1.81 -59.99 18.98
CA GLY A 33 1.14 -60.46 20.17
C GLY A 33 1.87 -59.91 21.41
N LEU A 34 1.24 -60.03 22.51
CA LEU A 34 1.62 -59.66 23.90
C LEU A 34 3.05 -60.05 24.34
N GLY A 35 3.62 -59.20 25.20
CA GLY A 35 4.76 -59.57 26.06
C GLY A 35 4.95 -58.57 27.20
N LEU A 36 4.24 -58.80 28.31
CA LEU A 36 4.51 -58.17 29.62
C LEU A 36 5.88 -58.69 30.15
N LEU A 37 6.75 -57.79 30.55
CA LEU A 37 7.74 -58.12 31.60
C LEU A 37 8.00 -56.90 32.43
N ALA A 38 7.55 -56.97 33.67
CA ALA A 38 7.88 -56.04 34.73
C ALA A 38 9.29 -56.38 35.29
N ALA A 39 10.13 -55.38 35.48
CA ALA A 39 11.28 -55.49 36.37
C ALA A 39 11.41 -54.18 37.17
N LEU A 40 11.08 -54.28 38.41
CA LEU A 40 11.43 -53.35 39.49
C LEU A 40 12.93 -53.38 39.74
N LEU A 41 13.59 -52.23 39.72
CA LEU A 41 14.81 -52.02 40.54
C LEU A 41 15.17 -50.52 40.63
N GLY A 42 15.26 -50.02 41.83
CA GLY A 42 16.33 -49.15 42.26
C GLY A 42 16.09 -47.64 42.24
N MET A 43 15.66 -47.11 43.33
CA MET A 43 15.81 -45.70 43.70
C MET A 43 17.28 -45.26 43.70
N ALA A 44 17.62 -44.23 42.95
CA ALA A 44 18.70 -43.32 43.31
C ALA A 44 18.29 -41.93 42.85
N GLY A 45 18.03 -41.04 43.80
CA GLY A 45 17.70 -39.66 43.58
C GLY A 45 18.90 -38.89 43.00
N CYS A 46 18.76 -38.42 41.76
CA CYS A 46 19.56 -37.33 41.25
C CYS A 46 18.62 -36.15 41.04
N GLY A 47 18.82 -35.07 41.81
CA GLY A 47 18.13 -33.83 41.65
C GLY A 47 18.35 -33.30 40.23
N GLY A 48 17.36 -33.48 39.34
CA GLY A 48 17.35 -32.89 38.04
C GLY A 48 17.20 -31.35 38.15
N PRO A 49 17.80 -30.61 37.23
CA PRO A 49 17.64 -29.17 37.23
C PRO A 49 16.15 -28.84 37.10
N ARG A 50 15.66 -27.99 38.02
CA ARG A 50 14.33 -27.41 37.95
C ARG A 50 14.15 -26.85 36.57
N GLN A 51 13.29 -27.45 35.77
CA GLN A 51 12.75 -26.85 34.57
C GLN A 51 12.04 -25.56 35.00
N GLN A 52 12.74 -24.45 34.93
CA GLN A 52 12.09 -23.15 34.96
C GLN A 52 11.14 -23.13 33.77
N SER A 53 9.86 -23.20 34.08
CA SER A 53 8.78 -22.88 33.11
C SER A 53 9.03 -21.44 32.68
N LEU A 54 9.64 -21.30 31.52
CA LEU A 54 9.64 -20.03 30.79
C LEU A 54 8.23 -19.81 30.23
N THR A 55 7.27 -19.55 31.12
CA THR A 55 6.09 -18.77 30.73
C THR A 55 6.61 -17.34 30.61
N GLU A 56 7.27 -17.05 29.50
CA GLU A 56 7.34 -15.69 29.00
C GLU A 56 5.90 -15.27 28.77
N THR A 57 5.37 -14.54 29.73
CA THR A 57 4.12 -13.79 29.54
C THR A 57 4.46 -12.80 28.46
N VAL A 58 4.08 -13.10 27.19
CA VAL A 58 4.13 -12.11 26.12
C VAL A 58 3.25 -10.97 26.61
N ALA A 59 3.86 -9.90 27.07
CA ALA A 59 3.16 -8.72 27.50
C ALA A 59 2.27 -8.28 26.33
N ILE A 60 0.97 -8.28 26.54
CA ILE A 60 0.02 -7.77 25.55
C ILE A 60 0.33 -6.27 25.47
N GLU A 61 0.93 -5.85 24.36
CA GLU A 61 1.21 -4.45 24.10
C GLU A 61 -0.11 -3.70 24.06
N GLU A 62 -0.23 -2.68 24.91
CA GLU A 62 -1.41 -1.84 24.99
C GLU A 62 -1.63 -1.09 23.67
N PRO A 63 -2.87 -0.86 23.23
CA PRO A 63 -3.17 -0.18 21.97
C PRO A 63 -2.50 1.21 21.87
N ALA A 64 -2.41 1.95 22.96
CA ALA A 64 -1.77 3.26 22.99
C ALA A 64 -0.28 3.17 22.66
N ALA A 65 0.43 2.18 23.19
CA ALA A 65 1.86 1.97 22.91
C ALA A 65 2.11 1.63 21.44
N LEU A 66 1.21 0.87 20.80
CA LEU A 66 1.29 0.61 19.37
C LEU A 66 1.12 1.91 18.56
N CYS A 67 0.18 2.77 18.93
CA CYS A 67 -0.03 4.05 18.26
C CYS A 67 1.19 4.96 18.35
N GLU A 68 1.82 5.06 19.52
CA GLU A 68 3.06 5.83 19.70
C GLU A 68 4.21 5.29 18.83
N ARG A 69 4.34 3.96 18.74
CA ARG A 69 5.35 3.33 17.88
C ARG A 69 5.06 3.58 16.40
N ILE A 70 3.80 3.54 15.98
CA ILE A 70 3.41 3.89 14.60
C ILE A 70 3.81 5.33 14.30
N ASP A 71 3.49 6.28 15.18
CA ASP A 71 3.87 7.68 15.00
C ASP A 71 5.39 7.84 14.88
N ALA A 72 6.16 7.14 15.72
CA ALA A 72 7.63 7.18 15.70
C ALA A 72 8.22 6.63 14.40
N VAL A 73 7.76 5.48 13.91
CA VAL A 73 8.31 4.89 12.65
C VAL A 73 7.89 5.68 11.42
N LEU A 74 6.69 6.27 11.40
CA LEU A 74 6.24 7.15 10.31
C LEU A 74 7.07 8.44 10.27
N ALA A 75 7.30 9.07 11.42
CA ALA A 75 8.15 10.26 11.52
C ALA A 75 9.60 9.94 11.08
N ALA A 76 10.17 8.84 11.57
CA ALA A 76 11.51 8.40 11.17
C ALA A 76 11.59 8.13 9.67
N ALA A 77 10.64 7.41 9.08
CA ALA A 77 10.63 7.12 7.64
C ALA A 77 10.52 8.39 6.80
N ARG A 78 9.76 9.40 7.24
CA ARG A 78 9.63 10.67 6.54
C ARG A 78 10.89 11.55 6.67
N ASP A 79 11.46 11.65 7.87
CA ASP A 79 12.44 12.68 8.19
C ASP A 79 13.90 12.23 7.95
N THR A 80 14.17 10.90 8.05
CA THR A 80 15.52 10.35 7.85
C THR A 80 15.78 9.86 6.44
N ARG A 81 14.74 9.41 5.73
CA ARG A 81 14.84 8.88 4.35
C ARG A 81 14.51 9.98 3.35
N ARG A 82 15.39 10.97 3.25
CA ARG A 82 15.19 12.13 2.39
C ARG A 82 15.29 11.75 0.93
N LEU A 83 14.26 12.10 0.16
CA LEU A 83 14.29 11.99 -1.28
C LEU A 83 15.10 13.13 -1.90
N ASP A 84 15.81 12.82 -2.98
CA ASP A 84 16.60 13.77 -3.78
C ASP A 84 16.34 13.51 -5.26
N ALA A 85 15.90 14.50 -6.00
CA ALA A 85 15.54 14.40 -7.41
C ALA A 85 16.73 14.05 -8.32
N SER A 86 17.98 14.22 -7.85
CA SER A 86 19.20 13.78 -8.57
C SER A 86 19.47 12.28 -8.45
N VAL A 87 18.83 11.61 -7.48
CA VAL A 87 19.05 10.18 -7.16
C VAL A 87 17.75 9.38 -7.36
N HIS A 88 16.63 9.93 -6.91
CA HIS A 88 15.33 9.27 -6.92
C HIS A 88 14.48 9.75 -8.10
N GLY A 89 13.74 8.84 -8.70
CA GLY A 89 12.83 9.16 -9.79
C GLY A 89 11.44 9.58 -9.32
N ALA A 90 10.61 9.98 -10.28
CA ALA A 90 9.22 10.37 -10.01
C ALA A 90 8.39 9.26 -9.34
N TRP A 91 8.66 8.00 -9.68
CA TRP A 91 8.00 6.85 -9.08
C TRP A 91 8.23 6.79 -7.56
N GLN A 92 9.47 6.98 -7.09
CA GLN A 92 9.78 7.03 -5.67
C GLN A 92 9.15 8.25 -4.99
N ALA A 93 9.19 9.41 -5.66
CA ALA A 93 8.63 10.64 -5.11
C ALA A 93 7.11 10.54 -4.90
N VAL A 94 6.35 10.02 -5.87
CA VAL A 94 4.89 9.88 -5.73
C VAL A 94 4.48 8.83 -4.70
N HIS A 95 5.26 7.74 -4.53
CA HIS A 95 5.03 6.79 -3.45
C HIS A 95 5.25 7.44 -2.08
N GLY A 96 6.27 8.27 -1.95
CA GLY A 96 6.49 9.04 -0.73
C GLY A 96 5.37 10.04 -0.45
N ILE A 97 4.86 10.72 -1.49
CA ILE A 97 3.70 11.62 -1.38
C ILE A 97 2.45 10.85 -0.95
N LEU A 98 2.22 9.64 -1.50
CA LEU A 98 1.13 8.78 -1.07
C LEU A 98 1.17 8.50 0.43
N ALA A 99 2.35 8.18 0.96
CA ALA A 99 2.54 7.81 2.36
C ALA A 99 2.45 9.02 3.32
N PHE A 100 3.02 10.17 2.93
CA PHE A 100 3.25 11.30 3.83
C PHE A 100 2.55 12.61 3.41
N GLY A 101 1.82 12.57 2.31
CA GLY A 101 1.05 13.70 1.81
C GLY A 101 1.89 14.76 1.08
N ALA A 102 1.21 15.85 0.73
CA ALA A 102 1.73 16.93 -0.12
C ALA A 102 2.99 17.60 0.43
N GLY A 103 3.16 17.63 1.75
CA GLY A 103 4.30 18.28 2.42
C GLY A 103 5.58 17.46 2.50
N LEU A 104 5.66 16.27 1.86
CA LEU A 104 6.89 15.48 1.84
C LEU A 104 8.05 16.29 1.24
N PRO A 105 9.19 16.46 1.95
CA PRO A 105 10.32 17.20 1.41
C PRO A 105 11.06 16.42 0.32
N LEU A 106 11.45 17.11 -0.76
CA LEU A 106 12.31 16.63 -1.83
C LEU A 106 13.48 17.59 -2.00
N ALA A 107 14.70 17.07 -1.93
CA ALA A 107 15.90 17.84 -2.25
C ALA A 107 16.07 17.92 -3.79
N HIS A 108 16.50 19.08 -4.29
CA HIS A 108 16.77 19.30 -5.71
C HIS A 108 17.70 20.50 -5.92
N GLY A 109 18.78 20.32 -6.66
CA GLY A 109 19.68 21.42 -7.06
C GLY A 109 20.28 22.25 -5.91
N GLY A 110 20.31 21.71 -4.69
CA GLY A 110 20.78 22.41 -3.48
C GLY A 110 19.64 23.02 -2.63
N ASP A 111 18.40 23.01 -3.13
CA ASP A 111 17.21 23.47 -2.44
C ASP A 111 16.39 22.28 -1.91
N VAL A 112 15.39 22.57 -1.09
CA VAL A 112 14.37 21.61 -0.61
C VAL A 112 13.01 22.25 -0.72
N SER A 113 12.08 21.55 -1.38
CA SER A 113 10.68 21.97 -1.48
C SER A 113 9.74 20.76 -1.26
N PRO A 114 8.44 20.97 -1.09
CA PRO A 114 7.48 19.87 -1.13
C PRO A 114 7.59 19.11 -2.45
N ALA A 115 7.70 17.78 -2.37
CA ALA A 115 7.84 16.92 -3.54
C ALA A 115 6.68 17.11 -4.53
N LEU A 116 5.47 17.28 -4.01
CA LEU A 116 4.29 17.53 -4.84
C LEU A 116 4.42 18.83 -5.64
N ASP A 117 4.78 19.94 -5.01
CA ASP A 117 4.93 21.23 -5.68
C ASP A 117 6.01 21.18 -6.76
N TYR A 118 7.12 20.49 -6.47
CA TYR A 118 8.21 20.31 -7.43
C TYR A 118 7.74 19.52 -8.67
N LEU A 119 7.03 18.40 -8.46
CA LEU A 119 6.53 17.56 -9.55
C LEU A 119 5.44 18.27 -10.37
N LEU A 120 4.48 18.91 -9.71
CA LEU A 120 3.37 19.61 -10.38
C LEU A 120 3.87 20.88 -11.11
N GLY A 121 4.93 21.50 -10.59
CA GLY A 121 5.62 22.64 -11.22
C GLY A 121 6.44 22.28 -12.46
N GLY A 122 6.55 20.99 -12.80
CA GLY A 122 7.35 20.50 -13.92
C GLY A 122 8.84 20.42 -13.62
N GLY A 123 9.22 20.25 -12.34
CA GLY A 123 10.59 20.03 -11.91
C GLY A 123 11.22 18.83 -12.58
N PRO A 124 12.46 18.91 -13.08
CA PRO A 124 13.11 17.81 -13.80
C PRO A 124 13.39 16.63 -12.85
N ILE A 125 12.84 15.48 -13.19
CA ILE A 125 13.01 14.23 -12.43
C ILE A 125 12.98 13.06 -13.41
N THR A 126 13.71 11.99 -13.12
CA THR A 126 13.81 10.81 -13.99
C THR A 126 12.66 9.84 -13.80
N GLY A 127 12.48 8.94 -14.73
CA GLY A 127 11.61 7.76 -14.66
C GLY A 127 10.24 7.95 -15.27
N TRP A 128 9.52 9.01 -14.93
CA TRP A 128 8.25 9.36 -15.52
C TRP A 128 8.25 10.78 -16.06
N ALA A 129 7.64 10.98 -17.20
CA ALA A 129 7.44 12.29 -17.79
C ALA A 129 5.94 12.52 -18.03
N LEU A 130 5.48 13.75 -17.76
CA LEU A 130 4.19 14.22 -18.21
C LEU A 130 4.34 14.85 -19.59
N ARG A 131 3.46 14.51 -20.51
CA ARG A 131 3.43 15.05 -21.88
C ARG A 131 2.04 15.53 -22.25
N PRO A 132 1.93 16.59 -23.08
CA PRO A 132 0.64 16.94 -23.67
C PRO A 132 0.07 15.75 -24.46
N GLY A 133 -1.20 15.46 -24.21
CA GLY A 133 -2.00 14.44 -24.90
C GLY A 133 -3.11 15.08 -25.73
N ASP A 134 -4.04 14.26 -26.16
CA ASP A 134 -5.30 14.68 -26.79
C ASP A 134 -6.40 13.76 -26.23
N PRO A 135 -7.29 14.28 -25.35
CA PRO A 135 -7.60 15.70 -25.11
C PRO A 135 -6.78 16.38 -23.98
N GLY A 136 -5.90 15.71 -23.26
CA GLY A 136 -5.33 16.26 -22.01
C GLY A 136 -3.84 16.04 -21.80
N VAL A 137 -3.48 15.38 -20.71
CA VAL A 137 -2.09 15.09 -20.29
C VAL A 137 -1.89 13.59 -20.14
N ILE A 138 -0.77 13.07 -20.63
CA ILE A 138 -0.38 11.68 -20.54
C ILE A 138 0.83 11.56 -19.60
N ALA A 139 0.78 10.64 -18.65
CA ALA A 139 1.94 10.20 -17.89
C ALA A 139 2.58 9.00 -18.61
N VAL A 140 3.87 9.09 -18.89
CA VAL A 140 4.62 8.04 -19.60
C VAL A 140 5.86 7.65 -18.81
N VAL A 141 6.22 6.37 -18.86
CA VAL A 141 7.51 5.89 -18.36
C VAL A 141 8.57 6.27 -19.40
N GLU A 142 9.66 6.87 -18.95
CA GLU A 142 10.78 7.23 -19.83
C GLU A 142 11.46 5.97 -20.38
N GLU A 143 11.78 5.99 -21.66
CA GLU A 143 12.48 4.90 -22.32
C GLU A 143 13.84 4.66 -21.67
N GLY A 144 14.13 3.39 -21.35
CA GLY A 144 15.37 2.99 -20.67
C GLY A 144 15.38 3.27 -19.16
N SER A 145 14.29 3.78 -18.59
CA SER A 145 14.18 3.97 -17.13
C SER A 145 14.23 2.63 -16.40
N THR A 146 15.02 2.58 -15.33
CA THR A 146 15.06 1.45 -14.38
C THR A 146 14.42 1.82 -13.04
N THR A 147 13.89 3.04 -12.91
CA THR A 147 13.37 3.60 -11.66
C THR A 147 11.86 3.49 -11.58
N GLY A 148 11.34 2.28 -11.57
CA GLY A 148 9.93 2.04 -11.28
C GLY A 148 9.15 1.33 -12.38
N GLN A 149 7.92 1.03 -12.07
CA GLN A 149 6.96 0.37 -12.95
C GLN A 149 5.99 1.41 -13.49
N GLY A 150 5.57 1.24 -14.75
CA GLY A 150 4.54 2.07 -15.37
C GLY A 150 3.24 1.28 -15.47
N HIS A 151 2.25 1.70 -14.73
CA HIS A 151 0.87 1.23 -14.89
C HIS A 151 0.04 2.33 -15.54
N PRO A 152 -1.00 2.00 -16.32
CA PRO A 152 -1.93 2.99 -16.82
C PRO A 152 -2.46 3.86 -15.66
N ASP A 153 -2.41 5.17 -15.84
CA ASP A 153 -2.94 6.18 -14.91
C ASP A 153 -2.37 6.16 -13.48
N GLN A 154 -1.22 5.51 -13.25
CA GLN A 154 -0.63 5.39 -11.91
C GLN A 154 -0.35 6.76 -11.26
N TRP A 155 0.15 7.73 -12.02
CA TRP A 155 0.31 9.11 -11.58
C TRP A 155 -0.99 9.70 -11.04
N LEU A 156 -2.05 9.61 -11.84
CA LEU A 156 -3.37 10.09 -11.49
C LEU A 156 -3.93 9.37 -10.25
N GLY A 157 -3.75 8.05 -10.19
CA GLY A 157 -4.19 7.25 -9.06
C GLY A 157 -3.54 7.67 -7.74
N TYR A 158 -2.25 8.02 -7.74
CA TYR A 158 -1.60 8.58 -6.54
C TYR A 158 -2.14 9.95 -6.19
N LEU A 159 -2.27 10.86 -7.16
CA LEU A 159 -2.78 12.21 -6.92
C LEU A 159 -4.24 12.21 -6.44
N SER A 160 -5.00 11.18 -6.80
CA SER A 160 -6.38 10.99 -6.31
C SER A 160 -6.46 10.53 -4.84
N GLN A 161 -5.32 10.23 -4.21
CA GLN A 161 -5.23 9.77 -2.82
C GLN A 161 -4.42 10.72 -1.94
N CYS A 162 -3.69 11.66 -2.55
CA CYS A 162 -2.81 12.61 -1.86
C CYS A 162 -3.54 13.83 -1.27
N GLY A 163 -4.84 13.74 -1.06
CA GLY A 163 -5.62 14.86 -0.54
C GLY A 163 -4.93 15.54 0.62
N VAL A 164 -5.00 16.86 0.66
CA VAL A 164 -4.54 17.66 1.79
C VAL A 164 -5.13 17.01 3.03
N ALA A 165 -4.29 16.73 4.02
CA ALA A 165 -4.73 16.23 5.31
C ALA A 165 -5.68 17.24 5.94
N SER A 166 -6.90 17.28 5.43
CA SER A 166 -8.02 17.95 6.08
C SER A 166 -8.41 17.06 7.25
N GLU A 167 -8.58 17.65 8.38
CA GLU A 167 -9.06 17.09 9.62
C GLU A 167 -10.26 16.17 9.35
N GLY A 168 -10.01 14.86 9.28
CA GLY A 168 -11.07 13.87 9.09
C GLY A 168 -10.62 12.58 8.43
N PRO A 169 -11.43 11.52 8.55
CA PRO A 169 -11.10 10.21 7.99
C PRO A 169 -11.36 10.13 6.48
N ALA A 170 -11.01 11.14 5.71
CA ALA A 170 -11.13 11.10 4.26
C ALA A 170 -10.18 10.02 3.73
N LEU A 171 -10.67 8.81 3.65
CA LEU A 171 -10.01 7.67 3.00
C LEU A 171 -10.01 7.82 1.47
N VAL A 172 -10.75 8.78 0.96
CA VAL A 172 -10.85 9.13 -0.44
C VAL A 172 -10.81 10.66 -0.51
N GLY A 173 -9.65 11.21 -0.64
CA GLY A 173 -9.45 12.65 -0.79
C GLY A 173 -8.30 12.89 -1.74
N GLY A 174 -8.60 13.16 -2.99
CA GLY A 174 -7.62 13.56 -3.99
C GLY A 174 -7.32 15.04 -3.92
N LEU A 175 -6.28 15.45 -4.62
CA LEU A 175 -6.07 16.85 -4.93
C LEU A 175 -7.28 17.38 -5.73
N PRO A 176 -7.66 18.66 -5.58
CA PRO A 176 -8.69 19.26 -6.41
C PRO A 176 -8.36 19.12 -7.90
N LEU A 177 -9.36 18.87 -8.74
CA LEU A 177 -9.18 18.74 -10.20
C LEU A 177 -8.61 20.02 -10.85
N GLU A 178 -8.79 21.16 -10.22
CA GLU A 178 -8.25 22.47 -10.64
C GLU A 178 -6.76 22.64 -10.27
N THR A 179 -6.16 21.68 -9.58
CA THR A 179 -4.74 21.72 -9.21
C THR A 179 -3.88 21.91 -10.46
N PRO A 180 -3.05 22.98 -10.51
CA PRO A 180 -2.29 23.30 -11.69
C PRO A 180 -1.15 22.30 -11.93
N LEU A 181 -0.91 21.98 -13.19
CA LEU A 181 0.20 21.17 -13.70
C LEU A 181 1.00 21.98 -14.71
N THR A 182 2.33 21.96 -14.60
CA THR A 182 3.21 22.49 -15.66
C THR A 182 3.78 21.31 -16.45
N VAL A 183 3.41 21.21 -17.74
CA VAL A 183 3.83 20.13 -18.62
C VAL A 183 4.46 20.71 -19.89
N ALA A 184 5.73 20.42 -20.14
CA ALA A 184 6.48 20.97 -21.28
C ALA A 184 6.37 22.50 -21.40
N GLY A 185 6.43 23.23 -20.26
CA GLY A 185 6.31 24.69 -20.20
C GLY A 185 4.91 25.24 -20.44
N ARG A 186 3.88 24.40 -20.50
CA ARG A 186 2.46 24.79 -20.68
C ARG A 186 1.69 24.50 -19.40
N SER A 187 0.65 25.33 -19.15
CA SER A 187 -0.24 25.13 -18.01
C SER A 187 -1.37 24.16 -18.36
N PHE A 188 -1.57 23.19 -17.48
CA PHE A 188 -2.66 22.24 -17.46
C PHE A 188 -3.21 22.15 -16.03
N THR A 189 -4.18 21.28 -15.83
CA THR A 189 -4.74 20.96 -14.51
C THR A 189 -4.80 19.46 -14.31
N LEU A 190 -5.05 19.01 -13.10
CA LEU A 190 -5.31 17.60 -12.82
C LEU A 190 -6.55 17.09 -13.57
N ALA A 191 -7.53 17.98 -13.88
CA ALA A 191 -8.68 17.65 -14.72
C ALA A 191 -8.26 17.22 -16.13
N ASP A 192 -7.19 17.78 -16.69
CA ASP A 192 -6.69 17.39 -18.02
C ASP A 192 -6.07 15.97 -17.98
N LEU A 193 -5.35 15.62 -16.91
CA LEU A 193 -4.85 14.27 -16.70
C LEU A 193 -6.01 13.28 -16.54
N PHE A 194 -7.02 13.64 -15.77
CA PHE A 194 -8.21 12.82 -15.56
C PHE A 194 -9.08 12.69 -16.83
N ALA A 195 -9.19 13.75 -17.65
CA ALA A 195 -9.88 13.69 -18.92
C ALA A 195 -9.19 12.72 -19.89
N GLN A 196 -7.86 12.75 -19.93
CA GLN A 196 -7.08 11.83 -20.75
C GLN A 196 -7.28 10.37 -20.31
N ALA A 197 -7.24 10.08 -19.02
CA ALA A 197 -7.46 8.72 -18.48
C ALA A 197 -8.83 8.16 -18.92
N ARG A 198 -9.89 8.97 -18.82
CA ARG A 198 -11.24 8.57 -19.28
C ARG A 198 -11.34 8.43 -20.78
N HIS A 199 -10.59 9.23 -21.53
CA HIS A 199 -10.52 9.13 -23.00
C HIS A 199 -9.82 7.84 -23.44
N ASP A 200 -8.75 7.46 -22.75
CA ASP A 200 -7.87 6.37 -23.16
C ASP A 200 -8.30 4.99 -22.66
N ILE A 201 -9.29 4.90 -21.78
CA ILE A 201 -9.75 3.62 -21.24
C ILE A 201 -10.20 2.65 -22.34
N ARG A 202 -9.81 1.40 -22.22
CA ARG A 202 -10.08 0.33 -23.20
C ARG A 202 -10.46 -0.98 -22.50
N PRO A 203 -11.27 -1.82 -23.15
CA PRO A 203 -11.57 -3.15 -22.62
C PRO A 203 -10.32 -3.99 -22.41
N GLY A 204 -10.23 -4.65 -21.25
CA GLY A 204 -9.15 -5.58 -20.92
C GLY A 204 -7.81 -4.93 -20.57
N GLN A 205 -7.73 -3.59 -20.48
CA GLN A 205 -6.55 -2.95 -19.87
C GLN A 205 -6.60 -3.05 -18.34
N GLU A 206 -5.46 -2.95 -17.69
CA GLU A 206 -5.40 -2.69 -16.25
C GLU A 206 -5.96 -1.29 -15.99
N ALA A 207 -6.95 -1.19 -15.13
CA ALA A 207 -7.60 0.06 -14.77
C ALA A 207 -7.64 0.31 -13.26
N SER A 208 -6.79 -0.38 -12.50
CA SER A 208 -6.72 -0.28 -11.03
C SER A 208 -6.54 1.18 -10.58
N TRP A 209 -5.60 1.89 -11.20
CA TRP A 209 -5.29 3.28 -10.89
C TRP A 209 -6.33 4.26 -11.43
N THR A 210 -6.86 3.98 -12.62
CA THR A 210 -8.00 4.71 -13.19
C THR A 210 -9.20 4.62 -12.25
N LEU A 211 -9.46 3.44 -11.69
CA LEU A 211 -10.58 3.21 -10.78
C LEU A 211 -10.46 3.99 -9.47
N MET A 212 -9.23 4.12 -8.92
CA MET A 212 -8.96 4.98 -7.76
C MET A 212 -9.35 6.43 -8.04
N ALA A 213 -8.98 6.93 -9.23
CA ALA A 213 -9.33 8.29 -9.64
C ALA A 213 -10.84 8.47 -9.91
N LEU A 214 -11.47 7.47 -10.54
CA LEU A 214 -12.94 7.49 -10.74
C LEU A 214 -13.66 7.55 -9.40
N ALA A 215 -13.23 6.73 -8.42
CA ALA A 215 -13.81 6.71 -7.07
C ALA A 215 -13.64 8.05 -6.33
N ALA A 216 -12.53 8.76 -6.58
CA ALA A 216 -12.25 10.05 -5.92
C ALA A 216 -13.01 11.23 -6.56
N TYR A 217 -13.22 11.21 -7.88
CA TYR A 217 -13.66 12.40 -8.61
C TYR A 217 -15.02 12.30 -9.28
N LEU A 218 -15.60 11.11 -9.37
CA LEU A 218 -16.91 10.94 -10.01
C LEU A 218 -17.92 10.26 -9.07
N PRO A 219 -19.20 10.58 -9.23
CA PRO A 219 -20.23 9.77 -8.57
C PRO A 219 -20.18 8.32 -9.12
N PRO A 220 -20.49 7.32 -8.30
CA PRO A 220 -20.46 5.90 -8.70
C PRO A 220 -21.32 5.58 -9.94
N THR A 221 -22.35 6.39 -10.19
CA THR A 221 -23.25 6.25 -11.34
C THR A 221 -22.81 7.04 -12.57
N ALA A 222 -21.58 7.59 -12.57
CA ALA A 222 -21.10 8.38 -13.69
C ALA A 222 -20.97 7.56 -14.97
N GLU A 223 -21.22 8.23 -16.11
CA GLU A 223 -21.03 7.68 -17.43
C GLU A 223 -20.32 8.69 -18.35
N TRP A 224 -19.55 8.19 -19.30
CA TRP A 224 -18.84 8.99 -20.28
C TRP A 224 -18.63 8.24 -21.59
N ARG A 225 -18.12 8.94 -22.61
CA ARG A 225 -17.62 8.33 -23.85
C ARG A 225 -16.09 8.38 -23.87
N ALA A 226 -15.47 7.25 -24.12
CA ALA A 226 -14.04 7.17 -24.38
C ALA A 226 -13.68 7.62 -25.80
N GLY A 227 -12.41 7.80 -26.10
CA GLY A 227 -11.92 8.27 -27.40
C GLY A 227 -12.22 7.35 -28.58
N ASP A 228 -12.48 6.06 -28.32
CA ASP A 228 -12.95 5.10 -29.32
C ASP A 228 -14.48 5.19 -29.56
N GLY A 229 -15.17 6.12 -28.89
CA GLY A 229 -16.62 6.31 -28.98
C GLY A 229 -17.45 5.37 -28.11
N ARG A 230 -16.83 4.40 -27.41
CA ARG A 230 -17.52 3.48 -26.49
C ARG A 230 -18.04 4.26 -25.29
N ARG A 231 -19.27 3.96 -24.88
CA ARG A 231 -19.83 4.41 -23.61
C ARG A 231 -19.30 3.54 -22.49
N TRP A 232 -18.87 4.19 -21.42
CA TRP A 232 -18.42 3.57 -20.18
C TRP A 232 -19.22 4.12 -19.02
N THR A 233 -19.37 3.29 -17.99
CA THR A 233 -19.81 3.67 -16.66
C THR A 233 -18.72 3.34 -15.65
N THR A 234 -18.76 3.92 -14.44
CA THR A 234 -17.86 3.52 -13.37
C THR A 234 -18.04 2.02 -13.05
N GLU A 235 -19.28 1.51 -13.09
CA GLU A 235 -19.56 0.08 -12.86
C GLU A 235 -18.93 -0.82 -13.93
N ASP A 236 -18.85 -0.40 -15.20
CA ASP A 236 -18.15 -1.18 -16.23
C ASP A 236 -16.68 -1.37 -15.89
N VAL A 237 -16.03 -0.35 -15.32
CA VAL A 237 -14.62 -0.42 -14.90
C VAL A 237 -14.48 -1.31 -13.67
N VAL A 238 -15.37 -1.19 -12.69
CA VAL A 238 -15.41 -2.07 -11.51
C VAL A 238 -15.54 -3.54 -11.94
N ARG A 239 -16.49 -3.84 -12.81
CA ARG A 239 -16.71 -5.19 -13.32
C ARG A 239 -15.48 -5.72 -14.06
N MET A 240 -14.88 -4.91 -14.92
CA MET A 240 -13.67 -5.27 -15.67
C MET A 240 -12.51 -5.61 -14.73
N GLU A 241 -12.30 -4.84 -13.68
CA GLU A 241 -11.25 -5.09 -12.69
C GLU A 241 -11.57 -6.32 -11.80
N ALA A 242 -12.83 -6.50 -11.39
CA ALA A 242 -13.26 -7.65 -10.58
C ALA A 242 -13.16 -8.99 -11.35
N GLU A 243 -13.43 -8.99 -12.64
CA GLU A 243 -13.35 -10.18 -13.51
C GLU A 243 -11.92 -10.49 -13.99
N SER A 244 -10.96 -9.61 -13.74
CA SER A 244 -9.56 -9.77 -14.14
C SER A 244 -8.77 -10.65 -13.17
N ASP A 245 -7.68 -11.27 -13.65
CA ASP A 245 -6.78 -12.06 -12.80
C ASP A 245 -6.11 -11.18 -11.73
N ILE A 246 -6.45 -11.41 -10.49
CA ILE A 246 -5.87 -10.71 -9.34
C ILE A 246 -4.45 -11.22 -9.06
N ILE A 247 -4.26 -12.55 -9.03
CA ILE A 247 -2.99 -13.16 -8.62
C ILE A 247 -1.86 -12.84 -9.61
N GLY A 248 -2.18 -12.85 -10.91
CA GLY A 248 -1.23 -12.52 -11.97
C GLY A 248 -0.98 -11.03 -12.16
N ALA A 249 -1.72 -10.17 -11.47
CA ALA A 249 -1.52 -8.73 -11.55
C ALA A 249 -0.27 -8.27 -10.78
N ALA A 250 0.21 -7.07 -11.10
CA ALA A 250 1.37 -6.48 -10.46
C ALA A 250 1.19 -6.35 -8.94
N CYS A 251 2.31 -6.43 -8.21
CA CYS A 251 2.35 -6.41 -6.74
C CYS A 251 1.43 -7.45 -6.09
N GLY A 252 1.24 -8.63 -6.76
CA GLY A 252 0.39 -9.71 -6.29
C GLY A 252 -1.10 -9.35 -6.23
N GLY A 253 -1.54 -8.39 -7.04
CA GLY A 253 -2.92 -7.96 -7.17
C GLY A 253 -3.41 -6.92 -6.16
N THR A 254 -2.54 -6.48 -5.25
CA THR A 254 -2.93 -5.53 -4.18
C THR A 254 -3.45 -4.20 -4.71
N HIS A 255 -2.85 -3.65 -5.79
CA HIS A 255 -3.33 -2.40 -6.39
C HIS A 255 -4.73 -2.55 -6.99
N ARG A 256 -5.04 -3.71 -7.59
CA ARG A 256 -6.37 -4.01 -8.11
C ARG A 256 -7.41 -4.08 -7.00
N LEU A 257 -7.09 -4.81 -5.93
CA LEU A 257 -7.96 -4.87 -4.75
C LEU A 257 -8.14 -3.49 -4.10
N TYR A 258 -7.09 -2.67 -4.05
CA TYR A 258 -7.19 -1.32 -3.52
C TYR A 258 -8.12 -0.44 -4.36
N GLY A 259 -8.01 -0.48 -5.70
CA GLY A 259 -8.91 0.23 -6.62
C GLY A 259 -10.36 -0.21 -6.47
N LEU A 260 -10.61 -1.53 -6.40
CA LEU A 260 -11.95 -2.08 -6.15
C LEU A 260 -12.50 -1.62 -4.80
N ALA A 261 -11.67 -1.65 -3.75
CA ALA A 261 -12.06 -1.20 -2.41
C ALA A 261 -12.44 0.28 -2.36
N ALA A 262 -11.66 1.14 -3.00
CA ALA A 262 -11.97 2.57 -3.09
C ALA A 262 -13.31 2.81 -3.79
N ALA A 263 -13.55 2.11 -4.89
CA ALA A 263 -14.77 2.24 -5.67
C ALA A 263 -16.01 1.70 -4.95
N VAL A 264 -15.92 0.51 -4.35
CA VAL A 264 -17.01 -0.08 -3.56
C VAL A 264 -17.36 0.79 -2.37
N ARG A 265 -16.37 1.33 -1.67
CA ARG A 265 -16.58 2.25 -0.57
C ARG A 265 -17.31 3.51 -1.01
N ALA A 266 -16.86 4.15 -2.10
CA ALA A 266 -17.54 5.32 -2.67
C ALA A 266 -19.00 5.02 -3.04
N TYR A 267 -19.27 3.80 -3.56
CA TYR A 267 -20.63 3.36 -3.84
C TYR A 267 -21.46 3.22 -2.58
N ARG A 268 -20.94 2.52 -1.56
CA ARG A 268 -21.65 2.31 -0.28
C ARG A 268 -21.95 3.63 0.45
N ASP A 269 -21.00 4.54 0.46
CA ASP A 269 -21.15 5.87 1.07
C ASP A 269 -22.25 6.69 0.39
N ALA A 270 -22.43 6.54 -0.93
CA ALA A 270 -23.42 7.28 -1.71
C ALA A 270 -24.81 6.60 -1.78
N HIS A 271 -24.85 5.26 -1.80
CA HIS A 271 -26.05 4.49 -2.16
C HIS A 271 -26.40 3.37 -1.19
N GLY A 272 -25.54 3.04 -0.22
CA GLY A 272 -25.71 1.89 0.66
C GLY A 272 -25.31 0.56 0.01
N GLU A 273 -26.00 -0.51 0.38
CA GLU A 273 -25.69 -1.87 -0.11
C GLU A 273 -25.86 -1.99 -1.64
N PRO A 274 -24.90 -2.60 -2.34
CA PRO A 274 -25.01 -2.82 -3.77
C PRO A 274 -26.13 -3.80 -4.16
N PRO A 275 -26.76 -3.61 -5.33
CA PRO A 275 -27.67 -4.61 -5.88
C PRO A 275 -26.97 -5.95 -6.12
N PRO A 276 -27.60 -7.11 -5.83
CA PRO A 276 -26.95 -8.42 -5.84
C PRO A 276 -26.31 -8.85 -7.16
N GLU A 277 -26.80 -8.37 -8.30
CA GLU A 277 -26.27 -8.73 -9.63
C GLU A 277 -25.41 -7.63 -10.26
N SER A 278 -25.05 -6.62 -9.46
CA SER A 278 -24.22 -5.49 -9.92
C SER A 278 -22.73 -5.85 -9.98
N GLY A 279 -21.95 -5.06 -10.74
CA GLY A 279 -20.49 -5.12 -10.70
C GLY A 279 -19.93 -4.77 -9.32
N TRP A 280 -20.65 -3.95 -8.56
CA TRP A 280 -20.30 -3.59 -7.18
C TRP A 280 -20.36 -4.79 -6.24
N ALA A 281 -21.43 -5.60 -6.31
CA ALA A 281 -21.55 -6.83 -5.50
C ALA A 281 -20.48 -7.87 -5.90
N ALA A 282 -20.20 -8.02 -7.19
CA ALA A 282 -19.10 -8.88 -7.65
C ALA A 282 -17.74 -8.42 -7.11
N ALA A 283 -17.50 -7.11 -7.05
CA ALA A 283 -16.28 -6.57 -6.46
C ALA A 283 -16.19 -6.84 -4.96
N GLU A 284 -17.29 -6.77 -4.22
CA GLU A 284 -17.34 -7.14 -2.80
C GLU A 284 -17.03 -8.61 -2.55
N GLU A 285 -17.55 -9.51 -3.39
CA GLU A 285 -17.20 -10.94 -3.32
C GLU A 285 -15.71 -11.16 -3.52
N VAL A 286 -15.11 -10.51 -4.54
CA VAL A 286 -13.67 -10.56 -4.78
C VAL A 286 -12.91 -10.05 -3.57
N LEU A 287 -13.26 -8.89 -3.04
CA LEU A 287 -12.60 -8.34 -1.86
C LEU A 287 -12.69 -9.28 -0.66
N SER A 288 -13.87 -9.85 -0.38
CA SER A 288 -14.07 -10.80 0.70
C SER A 288 -13.18 -12.04 0.56
N ASP A 289 -13.15 -12.65 -0.63
CA ASP A 289 -12.32 -13.83 -0.91
C ASP A 289 -10.82 -13.56 -0.66
N TYR A 290 -10.33 -12.39 -1.08
CA TYR A 290 -8.92 -12.05 -0.92
C TYR A 290 -8.56 -11.62 0.51
N LEU A 291 -9.49 -11.04 1.26
CA LEU A 291 -9.34 -10.81 2.70
C LEU A 291 -9.23 -12.12 3.47
N ASP A 292 -10.05 -13.11 3.15
CA ASP A 292 -10.00 -14.45 3.75
C ASP A 292 -8.66 -15.14 3.44
N ARG A 293 -8.16 -15.03 2.21
CA ARG A 293 -6.83 -15.53 1.84
C ARG A 293 -5.71 -14.83 2.58
N ALA A 294 -5.78 -13.50 2.74
CA ALA A 294 -4.82 -12.75 3.52
C ALA A 294 -4.75 -13.27 4.97
N ARG A 295 -5.92 -13.44 5.61
CA ARG A 295 -6.04 -14.00 6.96
C ARG A 295 -5.51 -15.43 7.05
N GLN A 296 -5.88 -16.29 6.08
CA GLN A 296 -5.45 -17.70 6.04
C GLN A 296 -3.94 -17.84 5.85
N PHE A 297 -3.32 -16.97 5.06
CA PHE A 297 -1.89 -17.06 4.71
C PHE A 297 -1.00 -16.21 5.63
N GLN A 298 -1.59 -15.53 6.63
CA GLN A 298 -0.82 -14.77 7.61
C GLN A 298 0.11 -15.70 8.40
N GLN A 299 1.34 -15.25 8.59
CA GLN A 299 2.34 -15.96 9.39
C GLN A 299 2.13 -15.72 10.90
N LEU A 300 2.70 -16.57 11.72
CA LEU A 300 2.58 -16.46 13.19
C LEU A 300 3.17 -15.15 13.73
N ASP A 301 4.17 -14.59 13.05
CA ASP A 301 4.79 -13.31 13.42
C ASP A 301 4.00 -12.07 12.95
N GLY A 302 2.86 -12.28 12.31
CA GLY A 302 1.99 -11.24 11.80
C GLY A 302 2.27 -10.79 10.37
N SER A 303 3.40 -11.20 9.76
CA SER A 303 3.66 -10.89 8.35
C SER A 303 2.70 -11.64 7.42
N PHE A 304 2.48 -11.08 6.23
CA PHE A 304 1.73 -11.77 5.19
C PHE A 304 2.66 -12.57 4.27
N SER A 305 2.05 -13.43 3.46
CA SER A 305 2.78 -14.26 2.51
C SER A 305 3.55 -13.42 1.49
N VAL A 306 4.82 -13.76 1.23
CA VAL A 306 5.61 -13.15 0.16
C VAL A 306 5.15 -13.55 -1.25
N HIS A 307 4.19 -14.48 -1.37
CA HIS A 307 3.43 -14.78 -2.58
C HIS A 307 2.01 -14.17 -2.52
N SER A 308 1.83 -13.12 -1.71
CA SER A 308 0.56 -12.41 -1.54
C SER A 308 -0.61 -13.36 -1.30
N PHE A 309 -1.56 -13.41 -2.20
CA PHE A 309 -2.79 -14.18 -2.10
C PHE A 309 -2.74 -15.53 -2.84
N GLU A 310 -1.62 -15.89 -3.48
CA GLU A 310 -1.50 -17.13 -4.25
C GLU A 310 -1.43 -18.36 -3.33
N ARG A 311 -0.51 -18.32 -2.35
CA ARG A 311 -0.23 -19.41 -1.42
C ARG A 311 0.53 -18.92 -0.19
N PRO A 312 0.50 -19.66 0.94
CA PRO A 312 1.33 -19.31 2.08
C PRO A 312 2.83 -19.50 1.73
N ALA A 313 3.64 -18.50 2.03
CA ALA A 313 5.09 -18.53 1.85
C ALA A 313 5.80 -17.58 2.80
N ARG A 314 7.04 -17.92 3.16
CA ARG A 314 7.95 -17.10 3.98
C ARG A 314 9.21 -16.77 3.20
N SER A 315 9.84 -15.66 3.54
CA SER A 315 11.16 -15.31 3.04
C SER A 315 12.07 -14.91 4.20
N PRO A 316 13.36 -15.30 4.19
CA PRO A 316 14.36 -14.73 5.08
C PRO A 316 14.70 -13.28 4.72
N ASP A 317 14.34 -12.84 3.50
CA ASP A 317 14.52 -11.48 3.04
C ASP A 317 13.52 -10.54 3.73
N VAL A 318 14.06 -9.62 4.53
CA VAL A 318 13.29 -8.65 5.29
C VAL A 318 12.56 -7.66 4.36
N PHE A 319 13.14 -7.34 3.20
CA PHE A 319 12.56 -6.40 2.25
C PHE A 319 11.36 -7.02 1.52
N ALA A 320 11.49 -8.27 1.08
CA ALA A 320 10.37 -9.01 0.50
C ALA A 320 9.20 -9.15 1.51
N THR A 321 9.53 -9.38 2.78
CA THR A 321 8.53 -9.48 3.85
C THR A 321 7.87 -8.12 4.13
N LEU A 322 8.65 -7.03 4.15
CA LEU A 322 8.13 -5.67 4.33
C LEU A 322 7.22 -5.29 3.17
N ALA A 323 7.66 -5.51 1.92
CA ALA A 323 6.89 -5.18 0.73
C ALA A 323 5.56 -5.94 0.68
N ALA A 324 5.57 -7.27 0.81
CA ALA A 324 4.35 -8.07 0.77
C ALA A 324 3.39 -7.73 1.93
N THR A 325 3.93 -7.55 3.14
CA THR A 325 3.11 -7.23 4.30
C THR A 325 2.54 -5.81 4.20
N GLY A 326 3.33 -4.85 3.72
CA GLY A 326 2.92 -3.47 3.53
C GLY A 326 1.77 -3.33 2.52
N HIS A 327 1.92 -3.91 1.34
CA HIS A 327 0.89 -3.86 0.30
C HIS A 327 -0.43 -4.50 0.74
N ILE A 328 -0.38 -5.69 1.38
CA ILE A 328 -1.60 -6.35 1.85
C ILE A 328 -2.23 -5.55 3.00
N PHE A 329 -1.42 -5.05 3.94
CA PHE A 329 -1.92 -4.28 5.06
C PHE A 329 -2.57 -2.96 4.63
N GLU A 330 -2.05 -2.31 3.59
CA GLU A 330 -2.65 -1.12 3.00
C GLU A 330 -4.07 -1.40 2.47
N VAL A 331 -4.27 -2.54 1.78
CA VAL A 331 -5.60 -2.98 1.35
C VAL A 331 -6.51 -3.21 2.56
N LEU A 332 -6.04 -3.93 3.60
CA LEU A 332 -6.81 -4.16 4.82
C LEU A 332 -7.22 -2.85 5.49
N ALA A 333 -6.26 -1.91 5.60
CA ALA A 333 -6.50 -0.62 6.23
C ALA A 333 -7.54 0.22 5.50
N LEU A 334 -7.76 -0.01 4.20
CA LEU A 334 -8.80 0.65 3.41
C LEU A 334 -10.15 -0.08 3.49
N VAL A 335 -10.14 -1.41 3.33
CA VAL A 335 -11.36 -2.23 3.13
C VAL A 335 -12.13 -2.46 4.43
N LEU A 336 -11.41 -2.85 5.49
CA LEU A 336 -12.03 -3.25 6.75
C LEU A 336 -12.68 -2.06 7.46
N ASP A 337 -13.77 -2.31 8.18
CA ASP A 337 -14.35 -1.34 9.11
C ASP A 337 -13.46 -1.17 10.36
N ASP A 338 -13.77 -0.18 11.19
CA ASP A 338 -12.94 0.16 12.36
C ASP A 338 -12.96 -0.96 13.42
N GLU A 339 -14.04 -1.71 13.56
CA GLU A 339 -14.12 -2.86 14.46
C GLU A 339 -13.20 -3.98 13.98
N SER A 340 -13.29 -4.35 12.71
CA SER A 340 -12.46 -5.38 12.07
C SER A 340 -10.98 -5.01 12.08
N LEU A 341 -10.62 -3.73 11.97
CA LEU A 341 -9.25 -3.27 12.09
C LEU A 341 -8.64 -3.52 13.47
N THR A 342 -9.44 -3.65 14.51
CA THR A 342 -8.97 -3.98 15.87
C THR A 342 -8.80 -5.49 16.11
N GLU A 343 -9.20 -6.34 15.17
CA GLU A 343 -9.04 -7.78 15.32
C GLU A 343 -7.59 -8.18 15.55
N PRO A 344 -7.34 -9.24 16.36
CA PRO A 344 -5.97 -9.64 16.72
C PRO A 344 -5.05 -9.94 15.54
N TRP A 345 -5.57 -10.45 14.42
CA TRP A 345 -4.76 -10.75 13.24
C TRP A 345 -4.32 -9.48 12.50
N VAL A 346 -5.18 -8.46 12.42
CA VAL A 346 -4.84 -7.15 11.82
C VAL A 346 -3.85 -6.40 12.70
N THR A 347 -4.11 -6.36 14.02
CA THR A 347 -3.20 -5.76 14.99
C THR A 347 -1.82 -6.41 14.98
N ARG A 348 -1.73 -7.75 14.81
CA ARG A 348 -0.43 -8.43 14.65
C ARG A 348 0.31 -7.98 13.39
N ALA A 349 -0.40 -7.76 12.28
CA ALA A 349 0.21 -7.26 11.06
C ALA A 349 0.75 -5.83 11.24
N ALA A 350 -0.02 -4.94 11.88
CA ALA A 350 0.44 -3.60 12.22
C ALA A 350 1.71 -3.62 13.08
N LYS A 351 1.73 -4.41 14.16
CA LYS A 351 2.91 -4.61 15.01
C LYS A 351 4.11 -5.15 14.24
N ARG A 352 3.86 -6.07 13.33
CA ARG A 352 4.92 -6.63 12.48
C ARG A 352 5.51 -5.57 11.55
N LEU A 353 4.69 -4.76 10.90
CA LEU A 353 5.16 -3.66 10.05
C LEU A 353 5.98 -2.63 10.82
N VAL A 354 5.51 -2.22 12.00
CA VAL A 354 6.27 -1.32 12.89
C VAL A 354 7.65 -1.92 13.20
N THR A 355 7.70 -3.20 13.59
CA THR A 355 8.96 -3.89 13.89
C THR A 355 9.88 -3.99 12.67
N LEU A 356 9.32 -4.21 11.46
CA LEU A 356 10.11 -4.24 10.23
C LEU A 356 10.70 -2.87 9.90
N LEU A 357 9.93 -1.79 10.05
CA LEU A 357 10.38 -0.42 9.83
C LEU A 357 11.45 0.01 10.85
N GLU A 358 11.27 -0.33 12.13
CA GLU A 358 12.28 -0.11 13.17
C GLU A 358 13.61 -0.81 12.83
N ARG A 359 13.56 -2.07 12.43
CA ARG A 359 14.75 -2.87 12.09
C ARG A 359 15.45 -2.45 10.81
N THR A 360 14.78 -1.73 9.94
CA THR A 360 15.33 -1.26 8.67
C THR A 360 15.56 0.25 8.65
N ALA A 361 15.47 0.93 9.80
CA ALA A 361 15.56 2.38 9.88
C ALA A 361 16.85 2.94 9.27
N ASP A 362 17.98 2.26 9.47
CA ASP A 362 19.30 2.66 9.01
C ASP A 362 19.76 1.92 7.73
N VAL A 363 18.84 1.30 7.00
CA VAL A 363 19.14 0.51 5.79
C VAL A 363 18.38 1.09 4.61
N ASP A 364 19.04 1.15 3.44
CA ASP A 364 18.34 1.48 2.20
C ASP A 364 17.31 0.40 1.88
N VAL A 365 16.07 0.82 1.76
CA VAL A 365 14.91 -0.02 1.45
C VAL A 365 14.31 0.45 0.14
N GLU A 366 13.86 -0.51 -0.67
CA GLU A 366 13.12 -0.21 -1.88
C GLU A 366 11.88 0.62 -1.54
N CYS A 367 11.73 1.75 -2.26
CA CYS A 367 10.74 2.78 -1.92
C CYS A 367 9.29 2.29 -1.98
N GLY A 368 8.93 1.45 -2.96
CA GLY A 368 7.55 0.96 -3.10
C GLY A 368 7.11 0.18 -1.87
N GLY A 369 7.88 -0.84 -1.46
CA GLY A 369 7.57 -1.63 -0.28
C GLY A 369 7.54 -0.82 1.01
N LEU A 370 8.47 0.14 1.15
CA LEU A 370 8.53 1.05 2.29
C LEU A 370 7.29 1.95 2.37
N TYR A 371 6.95 2.61 1.27
CA TYR A 371 5.90 3.63 1.30
C TYR A 371 4.49 3.03 1.32
N HIS A 372 4.25 1.88 0.71
CA HIS A 372 2.99 1.16 0.90
C HIS A 372 2.81 0.70 2.36
N ALA A 373 3.87 0.23 3.01
CA ALA A 373 3.84 -0.09 4.44
C ALA A 373 3.54 1.15 5.31
N ALA A 374 4.20 2.26 5.02
CA ALA A 374 3.97 3.53 5.72
C ALA A 374 2.55 4.09 5.47
N HIS A 375 2.05 4.02 4.23
CA HIS A 375 0.69 4.46 3.89
C HIS A 375 -0.38 3.61 4.60
N GLY A 376 -0.26 2.28 4.56
CA GLY A 376 -1.15 1.40 5.28
C GLY A 376 -1.18 1.68 6.79
N LEU A 377 -0.01 1.90 7.41
CA LEU A 377 0.07 2.30 8.82
C LEU A 377 -0.51 3.69 9.08
N ALA A 378 -0.34 4.65 8.16
CA ALA A 378 -0.91 5.97 8.29
C ALA A 378 -2.45 5.97 8.22
N ILE A 379 -3.04 5.12 7.35
CA ILE A 379 -4.49 4.90 7.30
C ILE A 379 -4.97 4.27 8.61
N TYR A 380 -4.33 3.17 9.03
CA TYR A 380 -4.67 2.46 10.27
C TYR A 380 -4.59 3.39 11.49
N ARG A 381 -3.51 4.15 11.60
CA ARG A 381 -3.29 5.12 12.68
C ARG A 381 -4.42 6.14 12.77
N ARG A 382 -4.86 6.73 11.65
CA ARG A 382 -5.94 7.73 11.62
C ARG A 382 -7.29 7.17 12.05
N ARG A 383 -7.53 5.88 11.75
CA ARG A 383 -8.81 5.22 12.03
C ARG A 383 -8.90 4.67 13.45
N ILE A 384 -7.79 4.14 13.98
CA ILE A 384 -7.81 3.35 15.22
C ILE A 384 -7.20 4.09 16.39
N CYS A 385 -6.22 4.97 16.15
CA CYS A 385 -5.53 5.67 17.21
C CYS A 385 -6.21 7.01 17.56
N PRO A 386 -6.16 7.44 18.84
CA PRO A 386 -6.62 8.76 19.22
C PRO A 386 -5.91 9.86 18.42
N PRO A 387 -6.58 10.98 18.13
CA PRO A 387 -5.93 12.13 17.52
C PRO A 387 -4.74 12.58 18.39
N VAL A 388 -3.62 12.93 17.75
CA VAL A 388 -2.50 13.54 18.46
C VAL A 388 -2.98 14.87 19.02
N PRO A 389 -2.87 15.12 20.34
CA PRO A 389 -3.19 16.43 20.89
C PRO A 389 -2.41 17.50 20.10
N ALA A 390 -3.11 18.51 19.60
CA ALA A 390 -2.45 19.64 18.97
C ALA A 390 -1.47 20.22 20.03
N THR A 391 -0.17 20.10 19.77
CA THR A 391 0.83 20.83 20.56
C THR A 391 0.53 22.31 20.33
N ILE A 392 -0.10 22.93 21.31
CA ILE A 392 -0.26 24.40 21.32
C ILE A 392 1.15 24.94 21.17
N PRO A 393 1.49 25.64 20.08
CA PRO A 393 2.79 26.28 20.00
C PRO A 393 2.93 27.12 21.26
N ALA A 394 4.01 26.93 22.02
CA ALA A 394 4.29 27.73 23.19
C ALA A 394 4.16 29.18 22.74
N ALA A 395 3.23 29.91 23.35
CA ALA A 395 3.03 31.31 23.03
C ALA A 395 4.40 32.02 23.08
N THR A 396 4.84 32.53 21.94
CA THR A 396 6.05 33.35 21.88
C THR A 396 5.86 34.45 22.90
N PRO A 397 6.71 34.56 23.92
CA PRO A 397 6.55 35.63 24.91
C PRO A 397 6.52 36.94 24.16
N ALA A 398 5.49 37.73 24.40
CA ALA A 398 5.35 39.05 23.82
C ALA A 398 6.64 39.84 24.10
N PRO A 399 7.19 40.56 23.13
CA PRO A 399 8.39 41.38 23.37
C PRO A 399 8.10 42.36 24.47
N ASP A 400 8.96 42.35 25.49
CA ASP A 400 8.90 43.24 26.64
C ASP A 400 8.94 44.70 26.15
N ARG A 401 7.80 45.38 26.22
CA ARG A 401 7.65 46.80 25.87
C ARG A 401 7.97 47.72 27.04
N SER A 402 8.85 47.32 27.97
CA SER A 402 9.35 48.20 29.00
C SER A 402 10.75 48.65 28.63
N LEU A 403 10.87 49.93 28.42
CA LEU A 403 12.07 50.76 28.35
C LEU A 403 12.37 51.41 26.97
N SER A 404 11.68 52.52 26.72
CA SER A 404 12.33 53.74 26.23
C SER A 404 11.43 54.95 26.54
N ARG A 405 11.66 55.55 27.69
CA ARG A 405 11.29 56.96 27.90
C ARG A 405 12.27 57.79 27.06
N PRO A 406 11.80 58.74 26.27
CA PRO A 406 12.67 59.76 25.73
C PRO A 406 13.06 60.74 26.87
N GLN A 407 14.36 60.91 27.10
CA GLN A 407 14.87 62.07 27.84
C GLN A 407 14.66 63.32 26.98
N ALA A 408 13.99 64.27 27.58
CA ALA A 408 13.94 65.61 27.06
C ALA A 408 15.31 66.32 27.36
N ASP A 409 15.82 66.94 26.31
CA ASP A 409 16.60 68.18 26.37
C ASP A 409 16.32 68.96 25.08
#